data_3db544e1bcea9d5aa66c5029704cf7ff
#
_entry.id   3db544e1bcea9d5aa66c5029704cf7ff
#
_cell.length_a   1.000
_cell.length_b   1.000
_cell.length_c   1.000
_cell.angle_alpha   90.00
_cell.angle_beta   90.00
_cell.angle_gamma   90.00
#
_symmetry.space_group_name_H-M   'P 1'
#
loop_
_entity.id
_entity.type
_entity.pdbx_description
1 polymer ?
#
loop_
_entity_poly.entity_id
_entity_poly.type
_entity_poly.pdbx_seq_one_letter_code
_entity_poly.pdbx_strand_id
1 'polypeptide(L)'
;MTSLSSNEPAGEPLVTAEGESLPSDPRKIRYVDVEAPRPGELVEIAPNICWTRIPLPIDLNHINVWLIDTGDQYVVVDTGMTPQMCKGAWEQLERSELKQKPVGGIFVTHAHPDHIGLAQWLQDRYRVDTWMSEDTLSLARAVYVERAPRAEDTETFLRRHGVIEIDVLKPMFAPERFSRMSSGLPRVEHFVADDDVLRWGTTGWRALRTDGHAEGHVCLHEAGRKVLISGDQVLPTISSNISVMLQQRDQNPLDSYLQSLDRLRQLPAETLVLPSHGKPFIGLRARIDDLQQHHQEQLTKLVDACAIPKTAYELLPVLFRRELAGMHFFLALGEAVAHLEYLARSHRLEREIEAGVTRYLNPAYSRQK
;
A
#
# COMPACT_ATOMS: atom_id res chain seq x y z
N MET A 1 26.90 -0.28 10.56
CA MET A 1 26.18 0.72 11.36
C MET A 1 26.50 2.08 10.80
N THR A 2 25.69 2.56 9.84
CA THR A 2 25.78 3.93 9.33
C THR A 2 24.39 4.51 9.47
N SER A 3 24.30 5.48 10.36
CA SER A 3 23.09 6.25 10.66
C SER A 3 22.61 6.97 9.40
N LEU A 4 21.47 6.56 8.87
CA LEU A 4 20.74 7.36 7.91
C LEU A 4 20.12 8.54 8.66
N SER A 5 20.69 9.72 8.51
CA SER A 5 20.07 10.96 8.92
C SER A 5 18.78 11.14 8.10
N SER A 6 17.65 11.07 8.75
CA SER A 6 16.35 11.43 8.21
C SER A 6 16.29 12.94 7.98
N ASN A 7 16.71 13.42 6.82
CA ASN A 7 16.31 14.73 6.33
C ASN A 7 14.89 14.62 5.78
N GLU A 8 13.90 14.66 6.65
CA GLU A 8 12.55 15.04 6.23
C GLU A 8 12.61 16.52 5.78
N PRO A 9 12.17 16.85 4.58
CA PRO A 9 12.08 18.25 4.18
C PRO A 9 11.09 18.95 5.13
N ALA A 10 11.50 20.02 5.78
CA ALA A 10 10.65 20.85 6.62
C ALA A 10 9.48 21.38 5.79
N GLY A 11 8.29 20.82 6.00
CA GLY A 11 7.04 21.35 5.45
C GLY A 11 6.62 22.60 6.23
N GLU A 12 6.08 23.59 5.57
CA GLU A 12 5.55 24.80 6.22
C GLU A 12 4.26 24.50 6.99
N PRO A 13 4.01 25.15 8.15
CA PRO A 13 2.82 24.92 8.96
C PRO A 13 1.51 25.32 8.28
N LEU A 14 0.44 24.58 8.56
CA LEU A 14 -0.80 24.64 7.81
C LEU A 14 -1.73 25.79 8.16
N VAL A 15 -1.71 26.36 9.35
CA VAL A 15 -2.54 27.53 9.73
C VAL A 15 -1.99 28.14 11.01
N THR A 16 -1.84 29.46 11.05
CA THR A 16 -1.86 30.24 12.28
C THR A 16 -3.31 30.49 12.69
N ALA A 17 -3.58 30.70 13.97
CA ALA A 17 -4.92 30.88 14.55
C ALA A 17 -5.71 32.13 14.03
N GLU A 18 -5.20 32.82 13.04
CA GLU A 18 -5.77 34.03 12.45
C GLU A 18 -5.84 33.86 10.92
N GLY A 19 -6.75 33.05 10.44
CA GLY A 19 -7.45 33.11 9.15
C GLY A 19 -6.72 33.56 7.85
N GLU A 20 -5.41 33.74 7.82
CA GLU A 20 -4.68 34.09 6.61
C GLU A 20 -4.32 32.85 5.81
N SER A 21 -4.91 32.75 4.61
CA SER A 21 -4.56 31.74 3.62
C SER A 21 -3.13 31.95 3.15
N LEU A 22 -2.20 31.11 3.62
CA LEU A 22 -0.84 31.08 3.07
C LEU A 22 -0.87 30.75 1.58
N PRO A 23 -0.05 31.43 0.74
CA PRO A 23 0.05 31.12 -0.68
C PRO A 23 0.55 29.67 -0.82
N SER A 24 -0.36 28.79 -1.20
CA SER A 24 -0.04 27.40 -1.42
C SER A 24 0.62 27.24 -2.78
N ASP A 25 1.89 26.81 -2.83
CA ASP A 25 2.44 26.31 -4.09
C ASP A 25 1.70 24.99 -4.43
N PRO A 26 0.84 24.98 -5.45
CA PRO A 26 0.05 23.80 -5.80
C PRO A 26 0.91 22.63 -6.30
N ARG A 27 2.21 22.82 -6.46
CA ARG A 27 3.20 21.85 -6.92
C ARG A 27 3.91 21.11 -5.77
N LYS A 28 3.54 21.36 -4.51
CA LYS A 28 4.17 20.74 -3.33
C LYS A 28 3.13 20.17 -2.38
N ILE A 29 3.50 19.06 -1.74
CA ILE A 29 2.74 18.55 -0.59
C ILE A 29 3.05 19.40 0.63
N ARG A 30 2.06 19.50 1.54
CA ARG A 30 2.19 20.18 2.83
C ARG A 30 1.73 19.23 3.93
N TYR A 31 2.62 18.93 4.84
CA TYR A 31 2.27 18.10 5.99
C TYR A 31 1.37 18.85 6.97
N VAL A 32 0.49 18.11 7.62
CA VAL A 32 -0.30 18.66 8.73
C VAL A 32 0.63 18.90 9.93
N ASP A 33 0.51 20.07 10.54
CA ASP A 33 1.31 20.43 11.74
C ASP A 33 0.72 19.81 13.01
N VAL A 34 0.77 18.48 13.04
CA VAL A 34 0.35 17.66 14.18
C VAL A 34 1.46 16.67 14.48
N GLU A 35 1.84 16.57 15.75
CA GLU A 35 2.81 15.57 16.18
C GLU A 35 2.21 14.16 16.02
N ALA A 36 3.02 13.24 15.50
CA ALA A 36 2.57 11.87 15.32
C ALA A 36 2.33 11.19 16.68
N PRO A 37 1.19 10.49 16.86
CA PRO A 37 0.89 9.79 18.10
C PRO A 37 1.95 8.72 18.40
N ARG A 38 2.29 8.56 19.68
CA ARG A 38 3.05 7.40 20.15
C ARG A 38 2.17 6.15 20.11
N PRO A 39 2.75 4.96 20.06
CA PRO A 39 1.96 3.72 20.17
C PRO A 39 1.06 3.76 21.41
N GLY A 40 -0.25 3.53 21.21
CA GLY A 40 -1.24 3.58 22.28
C GLY A 40 -1.81 4.96 22.61
N GLU A 41 -1.42 6.00 21.89
CA GLU A 41 -2.04 7.34 21.94
C GLU A 41 -3.01 7.53 20.75
N LEU A 42 -3.98 8.42 20.94
CA LEU A 42 -4.96 8.80 19.94
C LEU A 42 -4.95 10.32 19.79
N VAL A 43 -4.83 10.81 18.56
CA VAL A 43 -4.80 12.24 18.25
C VAL A 43 -5.88 12.56 17.23
N GLU A 44 -6.74 13.53 17.49
CA GLU A 44 -7.70 13.99 16.50
C GLU A 44 -6.99 14.79 15.41
N ILE A 45 -7.16 14.36 14.14
CA ILE A 45 -6.51 14.97 12.98
C ILE A 45 -7.48 15.82 12.13
N ALA A 46 -8.75 15.51 12.21
CA ALA A 46 -9.86 16.26 11.64
C ALA A 46 -11.12 15.96 12.47
N PRO A 47 -12.16 16.78 12.42
CA PRO A 47 -13.38 16.56 13.21
C PRO A 47 -13.92 15.12 13.05
N ASN A 48 -14.00 14.39 14.17
CA ASN A 48 -14.41 12.97 14.25
C ASN A 48 -13.48 11.98 13.52
N ILE A 49 -12.23 12.32 13.29
CA ILE A 49 -11.22 11.41 12.73
C ILE A 49 -9.99 11.45 13.62
N CYS A 50 -9.69 10.33 14.24
CA CYS A 50 -8.55 10.19 15.11
C CYS A 50 -7.46 9.32 14.46
N TRP A 51 -6.24 9.59 14.85
CA TRP A 51 -5.03 8.95 14.37
C TRP A 51 -4.31 8.24 15.50
N THR A 52 -3.96 6.98 15.28
CA THR A 52 -3.00 6.26 16.10
C THR A 52 -1.95 5.59 15.24
N ARG A 53 -0.82 5.23 15.83
CA ARG A 53 0.24 4.45 15.17
C ARG A 53 0.40 3.09 15.84
N ILE A 54 0.35 2.05 15.02
CA ILE A 54 0.67 0.69 15.45
C ILE A 54 2.09 0.39 14.98
N PRO A 55 3.03 0.03 15.88
CA PRO A 55 4.41 -0.24 15.52
C PRO A 55 4.51 -1.50 14.68
N LEU A 56 5.45 -1.52 13.73
CA LEU A 56 5.70 -2.67 12.85
C LEU A 56 7.14 -3.15 13.00
N PRO A 57 7.39 -4.48 12.93
CA PRO A 57 8.74 -5.06 13.01
C PRO A 57 9.44 -5.11 11.63
N ILE A 58 9.21 -4.12 10.78
CA ILE A 58 9.74 -3.99 9.42
C ILE A 58 10.28 -2.56 9.22
N ASP A 59 10.93 -2.28 8.09
CA ASP A 59 11.57 -0.99 7.81
C ASP A 59 10.59 0.20 7.84
N LEU A 60 9.31 -0.02 7.52
CA LEU A 60 8.26 1.00 7.64
C LEU A 60 7.98 1.41 9.08
N ASN A 61 8.42 0.64 10.06
CA ASN A 61 8.36 0.82 11.52
C ASN A 61 6.98 1.11 12.13
N HIS A 62 6.00 1.58 11.39
CA HIS A 62 4.63 1.83 11.85
C HIS A 62 3.62 1.73 10.71
N ILE A 63 2.36 1.50 11.08
CA ILE A 63 1.20 1.79 10.26
C ILE A 63 0.34 2.84 10.97
N ASN A 64 -0.16 3.82 10.24
CA ASN A 64 -1.21 4.71 10.70
C ASN A 64 -2.54 3.98 10.63
N VAL A 65 -3.24 3.98 11.74
CA VAL A 65 -4.61 3.46 11.85
C VAL A 65 -5.53 4.65 12.11
N TRP A 66 -6.60 4.72 11.33
CA TRP A 66 -7.57 5.81 11.42
C TRP A 66 -8.81 5.33 12.15
N LEU A 67 -9.28 6.10 13.11
CA LEU A 67 -10.50 5.82 13.87
C LEU A 67 -11.53 6.88 13.53
N ILE A 68 -12.61 6.45 12.90
CA ILE A 68 -13.75 7.30 12.54
C ILE A 68 -14.73 7.29 13.71
N ASP A 69 -14.89 8.43 14.34
CA ASP A 69 -15.81 8.63 15.46
C ASP A 69 -17.26 8.67 14.96
N THR A 70 -18.08 7.76 15.44
CA THR A 70 -19.51 7.66 15.08
C THR A 70 -20.44 8.23 16.15
N GLY A 71 -19.88 8.77 17.23
CA GLY A 71 -20.57 9.29 18.40
C GLY A 71 -20.35 8.45 19.65
N ASP A 72 -20.78 7.21 19.64
CA ASP A 72 -20.69 6.26 20.76
C ASP A 72 -19.59 5.22 20.61
N GLN A 73 -19.05 5.05 19.41
CA GLN A 73 -18.02 4.06 19.10
C GLN A 73 -17.11 4.54 17.95
N TYR A 74 -16.02 3.79 17.68
CA TYR A 74 -15.14 4.04 16.57
C TYR A 74 -15.25 2.96 15.50
N VAL A 75 -15.25 3.36 14.22
CA VAL A 75 -14.90 2.45 13.12
C VAL A 75 -13.42 2.59 12.85
N VAL A 76 -12.70 1.49 12.93
CA VAL A 76 -11.26 1.41 12.74
C VAL A 76 -10.95 1.10 11.28
N VAL A 77 -10.03 1.83 10.67
CA VAL A 77 -9.52 1.57 9.32
C VAL A 77 -8.12 1.00 9.44
N ASP A 78 -7.96 -0.27 9.02
CA ASP A 78 -6.78 -1.12 9.15
C ASP A 78 -6.39 -1.48 10.61
N THR A 79 -5.46 -2.43 10.79
CA THR A 79 -5.33 -3.07 12.10
C THR A 79 -3.90 -3.34 12.58
N GLY A 80 -2.91 -3.40 11.70
CA GLY A 80 -1.55 -3.80 12.05
C GLY A 80 -1.29 -5.29 11.88
N MET A 81 -0.05 -5.71 12.18
CA MET A 81 0.43 -7.09 12.08
C MET A 81 0.27 -7.88 13.40
N THR A 82 0.47 -9.18 13.34
CA THR A 82 0.36 -10.10 14.48
C THR A 82 1.41 -9.99 15.60
N PRO A 83 2.62 -9.47 15.43
CA PRO A 83 3.61 -9.42 16.52
C PRO A 83 3.07 -8.75 17.79
N GLN A 84 3.60 -9.20 18.95
CA GLN A 84 3.11 -8.75 20.25
C GLN A 84 3.21 -7.22 20.43
N MET A 85 4.18 -6.57 19.79
CA MET A 85 4.30 -5.11 19.85
C MET A 85 3.08 -4.39 19.27
N CYS A 86 2.50 -4.95 18.19
CA CYS A 86 1.29 -4.40 17.58
C CYS A 86 0.07 -4.62 18.49
N LYS A 87 -0.10 -5.83 19.04
CA LYS A 87 -1.16 -6.13 20.01
C LYS A 87 -1.03 -5.28 21.27
N GLY A 88 0.19 -5.09 21.76
CA GLY A 88 0.48 -4.24 22.92
C GLY A 88 0.04 -2.79 22.75
N ALA A 89 0.17 -2.23 21.55
CA ALA A 89 -0.34 -0.89 21.25
C ALA A 89 -1.88 -0.82 21.31
N TRP A 90 -2.58 -1.82 20.79
CA TRP A 90 -4.03 -1.94 20.92
C TRP A 90 -4.49 -2.11 22.37
N GLU A 91 -3.81 -2.96 23.14
CA GLU A 91 -4.08 -3.16 24.56
C GLU A 91 -3.83 -1.88 25.40
N GLN A 92 -2.90 -1.04 24.96
CA GLN A 92 -2.67 0.27 25.59
C GLN A 92 -3.83 1.23 25.25
N LEU A 93 -4.25 1.32 24.00
CA LEU A 93 -5.43 2.11 23.60
C LEU A 93 -6.69 1.71 24.35
N GLU A 94 -6.91 0.41 24.60
CA GLU A 94 -8.04 -0.07 25.40
C GLU A 94 -8.02 0.41 26.83
N ARG A 95 -6.84 0.48 27.45
CA ARG A 95 -6.70 0.95 28.83
C ARG A 95 -6.90 2.45 28.97
N SER A 96 -6.72 3.21 27.89
CA SER A 96 -6.82 4.68 27.86
C SER A 96 -8.04 5.14 27.06
N GLU A 97 -7.87 5.31 25.77
CA GLU A 97 -8.78 6.02 24.89
C GLU A 97 -10.07 5.21 24.58
N LEU A 98 -9.94 3.90 24.35
CA LEU A 98 -11.07 3.05 23.98
C LEU A 98 -11.91 2.58 25.19
N LYS A 99 -11.52 2.96 26.39
CA LYS A 99 -12.26 2.59 27.62
C LYS A 99 -13.66 3.22 27.66
N GLN A 100 -13.78 4.44 27.17
CA GLN A 100 -15.04 5.20 27.16
C GLN A 100 -15.79 5.07 25.84
N LYS A 101 -15.07 4.87 24.73
CA LYS A 101 -15.62 4.75 23.39
C LYS A 101 -14.97 3.55 22.70
N PRO A 102 -15.66 2.41 22.64
CA PRO A 102 -15.10 1.17 22.11
C PRO A 102 -15.00 1.16 20.58
N VAL A 103 -14.28 0.18 20.05
CA VAL A 103 -14.36 -0.18 18.63
C VAL A 103 -15.74 -0.77 18.35
N GLY A 104 -16.41 -0.25 17.31
CA GLY A 104 -17.73 -0.69 16.86
C GLY A 104 -17.75 -1.21 15.43
N GLY A 105 -16.59 -1.21 14.74
CA GLY A 105 -16.46 -1.77 13.41
C GLY A 105 -15.04 -1.72 12.90
N ILE A 106 -14.73 -2.56 11.89
CA ILE A 106 -13.39 -2.66 11.28
C ILE A 106 -13.55 -2.55 9.77
N PHE A 107 -12.86 -1.59 9.16
CA PHE A 107 -12.70 -1.51 7.72
C PHE A 107 -11.27 -1.93 7.36
N VAL A 108 -11.11 -2.82 6.39
CA VAL A 108 -9.81 -3.25 5.88
C VAL A 108 -9.63 -2.71 4.47
N THR A 109 -8.61 -1.90 4.25
CA THR A 109 -8.33 -1.29 2.94
C THR A 109 -7.88 -2.31 1.91
N HIS A 110 -7.01 -3.24 2.30
CA HIS A 110 -6.48 -4.29 1.43
C HIS A 110 -5.83 -5.44 2.22
N ALA A 111 -5.34 -6.46 1.50
CA ALA A 111 -4.95 -7.75 2.06
C ALA A 111 -3.52 -7.82 2.64
N HIS A 112 -2.71 -6.75 2.63
CA HIS A 112 -1.36 -6.82 3.18
C HIS A 112 -1.36 -7.03 4.70
N PRO A 113 -0.29 -7.67 5.25
CA PRO A 113 -0.32 -8.14 6.63
C PRO A 113 -0.39 -7.03 7.68
N ASP A 114 0.13 -5.86 7.40
CA ASP A 114 0.06 -4.70 8.28
C ASP A 114 -1.31 -3.99 8.26
N HIS A 115 -2.18 -4.34 7.34
CA HIS A 115 -3.56 -3.85 7.24
C HIS A 115 -4.56 -4.86 7.81
N ILE A 116 -4.58 -6.09 7.30
CA ILE A 116 -5.54 -7.13 7.71
C ILE A 116 -5.08 -7.97 8.90
N GLY A 117 -3.79 -7.91 9.25
CA GLY A 117 -3.15 -8.91 10.12
C GLY A 117 -3.79 -9.11 11.48
N LEU A 118 -4.29 -8.07 12.12
CA LEU A 118 -5.01 -8.16 13.40
C LEU A 118 -6.53 -8.05 13.28
N ALA A 119 -7.09 -8.03 12.06
CA ALA A 119 -8.52 -7.82 11.88
C ALA A 119 -9.38 -8.90 12.58
N GLN A 120 -9.03 -10.20 12.46
CA GLN A 120 -9.73 -11.24 13.18
C GLN A 120 -9.57 -11.10 14.69
N TRP A 121 -8.36 -10.82 15.18
CA TRP A 121 -8.12 -10.67 16.61
C TRP A 121 -8.95 -9.52 17.22
N LEU A 122 -9.07 -8.38 16.52
CA LEU A 122 -9.92 -7.26 16.94
C LEU A 122 -11.41 -7.62 16.82
N GLN A 123 -11.82 -8.28 15.74
CA GLN A 123 -13.22 -8.72 15.56
C GLN A 123 -13.67 -9.63 16.69
N ASP A 124 -12.86 -10.62 17.05
CA ASP A 124 -13.18 -11.56 18.13
C ASP A 124 -13.25 -10.85 19.50
N ARG A 125 -12.36 -9.84 19.70
CA ARG A 125 -12.25 -9.11 20.94
C ARG A 125 -13.42 -8.14 21.17
N TYR A 126 -13.83 -7.43 20.11
CA TYR A 126 -14.90 -6.41 20.20
C TYR A 126 -16.25 -6.94 19.74
N ARG A 127 -16.29 -8.09 19.04
CA ARG A 127 -17.52 -8.69 18.46
C ARG A 127 -18.24 -7.75 17.51
N VAL A 128 -17.49 -7.19 16.57
CA VAL A 128 -17.93 -6.15 15.63
C VAL A 128 -17.94 -6.63 14.19
N ASP A 129 -18.67 -5.92 13.35
CA ASP A 129 -18.73 -6.16 11.92
C ASP A 129 -17.44 -5.71 11.21
N THR A 130 -17.14 -6.38 10.11
CA THR A 130 -15.99 -6.07 9.26
C THR A 130 -16.43 -5.77 7.84
N TRP A 131 -15.87 -4.70 7.28
CA TRP A 131 -16.02 -4.26 5.89
C TRP A 131 -14.72 -4.45 5.12
N MET A 132 -14.79 -4.99 3.93
CA MET A 132 -13.70 -5.02 2.93
C MET A 132 -14.25 -5.38 1.55
N SER A 133 -13.44 -5.23 0.51
CA SER A 133 -13.82 -5.70 -0.82
C SER A 133 -13.77 -7.23 -0.92
N GLU A 134 -14.54 -7.81 -1.84
CA GLU A 134 -14.52 -9.26 -2.10
C GLU A 134 -13.16 -9.73 -2.59
N ASP A 135 -12.49 -8.92 -3.44
CA ASP A 135 -11.16 -9.24 -3.96
C ASP A 135 -10.09 -9.18 -2.85
N THR A 136 -10.19 -8.23 -1.90
CA THR A 136 -9.33 -8.21 -0.70
C THR A 136 -9.45 -9.50 0.10
N LEU A 137 -10.68 -9.99 0.36
CA LEU A 137 -10.87 -11.26 1.06
C LEU A 137 -10.33 -12.44 0.25
N SER A 138 -10.57 -12.46 -1.06
CA SER A 138 -10.09 -13.51 -1.97
C SER A 138 -8.56 -13.60 -1.95
N LEU A 139 -7.87 -12.48 -2.09
CA LEU A 139 -6.41 -12.41 -2.01
C LEU A 139 -5.89 -12.83 -0.64
N ALA A 140 -6.49 -12.32 0.44
CA ALA A 140 -6.11 -12.68 1.80
C ALA A 140 -6.29 -14.19 2.07
N ARG A 141 -7.34 -14.81 1.55
CA ARG A 141 -7.58 -16.26 1.65
C ARG A 141 -6.49 -17.04 0.92
N ALA A 142 -6.17 -16.64 -0.32
CA ALA A 142 -5.10 -17.27 -1.10
C ALA A 142 -3.76 -17.21 -0.34
N VAL A 143 -3.41 -16.06 0.22
CA VAL A 143 -2.10 -15.84 0.90
C VAL A 143 -2.03 -16.53 2.26
N TYR A 144 -3.04 -16.33 3.13
CA TYR A 144 -2.92 -16.70 4.55
C TYR A 144 -3.54 -18.04 4.91
N VAL A 145 -4.51 -18.53 4.13
CA VAL A 145 -5.25 -19.78 4.42
C VAL A 145 -4.86 -20.89 3.46
N GLU A 146 -4.96 -20.64 2.16
CA GLU A 146 -4.67 -21.64 1.12
C GLU A 146 -3.18 -21.86 0.92
N ARG A 147 -2.35 -20.93 1.46
CA ARG A 147 -0.89 -20.97 1.38
C ARG A 147 -0.37 -21.06 -0.06
N ALA A 148 -1.09 -20.44 -0.98
CA ALA A 148 -0.66 -20.26 -2.34
C ALA A 148 0.33 -19.06 -2.42
N PRO A 149 1.36 -19.11 -3.28
CA PRO A 149 1.70 -20.22 -4.16
C PRO A 149 2.49 -21.31 -3.44
N ARG A 150 2.54 -22.48 -4.05
CA ARG A 150 3.46 -23.56 -3.61
C ARG A 150 4.90 -23.12 -3.87
N ALA A 151 5.84 -23.74 -3.14
CA ALA A 151 7.27 -23.47 -3.36
C ALA A 151 7.69 -23.68 -4.83
N GLU A 152 7.11 -24.67 -5.50
CA GLU A 152 7.35 -24.97 -6.92
C GLU A 152 6.86 -23.84 -7.85
N ASP A 153 5.72 -23.21 -7.54
CA ASP A 153 5.18 -22.07 -8.32
C ASP A 153 6.11 -20.86 -8.18
N THR A 154 6.61 -20.63 -6.96
CA THR A 154 7.57 -19.56 -6.67
C THR A 154 8.90 -19.81 -7.39
N GLU A 155 9.43 -21.04 -7.36
CA GLU A 155 10.64 -21.40 -8.09
C GLU A 155 10.46 -21.20 -9.59
N THR A 156 9.32 -21.63 -10.15
CA THR A 156 8.97 -21.45 -11.56
C THR A 156 8.92 -19.98 -11.93
N PHE A 157 8.30 -19.13 -11.09
CA PHE A 157 8.27 -17.69 -11.29
C PHE A 157 9.66 -17.07 -11.30
N LEU A 158 10.49 -17.40 -10.33
CA LEU A 158 11.86 -16.90 -10.21
C LEU A 158 12.70 -17.28 -11.44
N ARG A 159 12.67 -18.57 -11.85
CA ARG A 159 13.38 -19.05 -13.04
C ARG A 159 12.90 -18.36 -14.31
N ARG A 160 11.59 -18.22 -14.46
CA ARG A 160 10.99 -17.51 -15.60
C ARG A 160 11.51 -16.10 -15.76
N HIS A 161 11.82 -15.41 -14.66
CA HIS A 161 12.32 -14.04 -14.66
C HIS A 161 13.86 -13.93 -14.54
N GLY A 162 14.60 -15.05 -14.72
CA GLY A 162 16.05 -15.08 -14.88
C GLY A 162 16.84 -15.27 -13.59
N VAL A 163 16.18 -15.59 -12.46
CA VAL A 163 16.87 -15.87 -11.19
C VAL A 163 17.46 -17.29 -11.23
N ILE A 164 18.77 -17.41 -10.99
CA ILE A 164 19.50 -18.68 -11.06
C ILE A 164 19.69 -19.27 -9.65
N GLU A 165 20.12 -18.46 -8.68
CA GLU A 165 20.42 -18.88 -7.30
C GLU A 165 19.17 -18.86 -6.41
N ILE A 166 18.29 -19.84 -6.60
CA ILE A 166 16.98 -19.87 -5.93
C ILE A 166 17.07 -20.44 -4.51
N ASP A 167 18.04 -21.32 -4.24
CA ASP A 167 18.13 -22.03 -2.96
C ASP A 167 18.28 -21.10 -1.75
N VAL A 168 18.96 -19.97 -1.93
CA VAL A 168 19.12 -18.91 -0.92
C VAL A 168 17.78 -18.24 -0.58
N LEU A 169 16.85 -18.25 -1.51
CA LEU A 169 15.54 -17.58 -1.37
C LEU A 169 14.45 -18.51 -0.80
N LYS A 170 14.63 -19.84 -0.87
CA LYS A 170 13.63 -20.84 -0.43
C LYS A 170 13.10 -20.62 0.99
N PRO A 171 13.91 -20.28 2.01
CA PRO A 171 13.39 -20.05 3.36
C PRO A 171 12.42 -18.89 3.47
N MET A 172 12.41 -17.97 2.50
CA MET A 172 11.55 -16.80 2.50
C MET A 172 10.12 -17.11 2.05
N PHE A 173 9.96 -18.19 1.28
CA PHE A 173 8.68 -18.64 0.74
C PHE A 173 8.06 -19.78 1.56
N ALA A 174 8.60 -20.06 2.76
CA ALA A 174 8.01 -21.02 3.66
C ALA A 174 6.57 -20.60 4.00
N PRO A 175 5.57 -21.45 3.69
CA PRO A 175 4.15 -21.10 3.89
C PRO A 175 3.84 -20.67 5.32
N GLU A 176 4.59 -21.21 6.31
CA GLU A 176 4.45 -20.90 7.73
C GLU A 176 4.79 -19.43 8.05
N ARG A 177 5.61 -18.79 7.21
CA ARG A 177 5.97 -17.37 7.41
C ARG A 177 4.78 -16.46 7.15
N PHE A 178 4.05 -16.70 6.07
CA PHE A 178 2.88 -15.91 5.70
C PHE A 178 1.71 -16.14 6.66
N SER A 179 1.47 -17.38 7.08
CA SER A 179 0.40 -17.68 8.04
C SER A 179 0.62 -17.05 9.43
N ARG A 180 1.86 -16.71 9.79
CA ARG A 180 2.17 -16.01 11.04
C ARG A 180 1.99 -14.50 10.96
N MET A 181 1.80 -13.94 9.77
CA MET A 181 1.62 -12.50 9.57
C MET A 181 0.19 -12.03 9.81
N SER A 182 -0.78 -12.97 9.84
CA SER A 182 -2.18 -12.70 10.14
C SER A 182 -2.64 -13.51 11.36
N SER A 183 -3.52 -12.95 12.16
CA SER A 183 -4.19 -13.64 13.27
C SER A 183 -5.25 -14.64 12.79
N GLY A 184 -5.45 -14.75 11.49
CA GLY A 184 -6.49 -15.41 10.75
C GLY A 184 -7.29 -14.41 9.94
N LEU A 185 -8.35 -14.88 9.25
CA LEU A 185 -9.21 -14.00 8.48
C LEU A 185 -10.48 -13.65 9.27
N PRO A 186 -10.85 -12.37 9.35
CA PRO A 186 -12.11 -11.97 9.94
C PRO A 186 -13.28 -12.52 9.12
N ARG A 187 -14.43 -12.67 9.74
CA ARG A 187 -15.69 -12.79 9.00
C ARG A 187 -15.97 -11.43 8.37
N VAL A 188 -16.46 -11.44 7.15
CA VAL A 188 -16.83 -10.20 6.44
C VAL A 188 -18.35 -10.15 6.43
N GLU A 189 -18.90 -9.24 7.22
CA GLU A 189 -20.34 -9.01 7.26
C GLU A 189 -20.80 -8.11 6.11
N HIS A 190 -19.89 -7.22 5.63
CA HIS A 190 -20.23 -6.23 4.61
C HIS A 190 -19.17 -6.21 3.51
N PHE A 191 -19.50 -6.72 2.34
CA PHE A 191 -18.69 -6.53 1.15
C PHE A 191 -18.90 -5.13 0.58
N VAL A 192 -17.77 -4.49 0.21
CA VAL A 192 -17.73 -3.11 -0.27
C VAL A 192 -17.39 -3.11 -1.75
N ALA A 193 -18.28 -2.57 -2.55
CA ALA A 193 -18.05 -2.34 -3.96
C ALA A 193 -17.55 -0.91 -4.22
N ASP A 194 -17.07 -0.71 -5.45
CA ASP A 194 -16.70 0.62 -5.92
C ASP A 194 -17.89 1.57 -5.89
N ASP A 195 -17.66 2.80 -5.42
CA ASP A 195 -18.65 3.86 -5.28
C ASP A 195 -19.71 3.63 -4.19
N ASP A 196 -19.64 2.56 -3.41
CA ASP A 196 -20.51 2.40 -2.24
C ASP A 196 -20.35 3.55 -1.25
N VAL A 197 -21.46 3.93 -0.62
CA VAL A 197 -21.46 4.96 0.44
C VAL A 197 -21.71 4.30 1.79
N LEU A 198 -20.65 4.18 2.56
CA LEU A 198 -20.66 3.63 3.91
C LEU A 198 -21.12 4.74 4.88
N ARG A 199 -22.18 4.48 5.64
CA ARG A 199 -22.69 5.44 6.61
C ARG A 199 -22.29 5.05 8.02
N TRP A 200 -21.38 5.85 8.59
CA TRP A 200 -20.93 5.68 9.96
C TRP A 200 -21.21 6.94 10.76
N GLY A 201 -22.08 6.83 11.79
CA GLY A 201 -22.61 7.98 12.48
C GLY A 201 -23.39 8.90 11.55
N THR A 202 -23.02 10.18 11.51
CA THR A 202 -23.66 11.21 10.67
C THR A 202 -22.94 11.41 9.32
N THR A 203 -21.88 10.65 9.05
CA THR A 203 -21.03 10.85 7.86
C THR A 203 -21.18 9.72 6.84
N GLY A 204 -21.06 10.08 5.55
CA GLY A 204 -21.03 9.16 4.44
C GLY A 204 -19.62 9.10 3.84
N TRP A 205 -19.03 7.90 3.83
CA TRP A 205 -17.73 7.62 3.23
C TRP A 205 -17.90 6.89 1.91
N ARG A 206 -17.47 7.50 0.83
CA ARG A 206 -17.50 6.88 -0.49
C ARG A 206 -16.29 5.96 -0.63
N ALA A 207 -16.54 4.71 -0.91
CA ALA A 207 -15.52 3.74 -1.24
C ALA A 207 -15.02 3.98 -2.67
N LEU A 208 -13.72 4.14 -2.83
CA LEU A 208 -13.06 4.30 -4.12
C LEU A 208 -12.14 3.11 -4.32
N ARG A 209 -12.51 2.20 -5.21
CA ARG A 209 -11.63 1.10 -5.58
C ARG A 209 -10.39 1.63 -6.30
N THR A 210 -9.22 1.20 -5.87
CA THR A 210 -7.93 1.67 -6.35
C THR A 210 -6.96 0.49 -6.46
N ASP A 211 -7.05 -0.25 -7.53
CA ASP A 211 -6.17 -1.41 -7.80
C ASP A 211 -4.74 -0.97 -8.17
N GLY A 212 -3.83 -1.92 -8.23
CA GLY A 212 -2.44 -1.77 -8.65
C GLY A 212 -1.45 -2.09 -7.54
N HIS A 213 -1.54 -1.42 -6.37
CA HIS A 213 -0.75 -1.79 -5.20
C HIS A 213 -1.19 -3.15 -4.63
N ALA A 214 -2.48 -3.33 -4.48
CA ALA A 214 -3.09 -4.60 -4.11
C ALA A 214 -4.43 -4.75 -4.82
N GLU A 215 -4.76 -5.99 -5.21
CA GLU A 215 -6.04 -6.31 -5.81
C GLU A 215 -7.17 -6.09 -4.81
N GLY A 216 -8.19 -5.32 -5.21
CA GLY A 216 -9.32 -4.97 -4.36
C GLY A 216 -9.06 -3.89 -3.33
N HIS A 217 -7.94 -3.17 -3.40
CA HIS A 217 -7.67 -2.04 -2.50
C HIS A 217 -8.77 -0.98 -2.59
N VAL A 218 -9.20 -0.45 -1.44
CA VAL A 218 -10.23 0.58 -1.33
C VAL A 218 -9.74 1.76 -0.51
N CYS A 219 -9.76 2.94 -1.12
CA CYS A 219 -9.65 4.22 -0.41
C CYS A 219 -11.04 4.67 0.08
N LEU A 220 -11.08 5.43 1.16
CA LEU A 220 -12.32 6.02 1.69
C LEU A 220 -12.29 7.55 1.54
N HIS A 221 -13.26 8.11 0.85
CA HIS A 221 -13.38 9.55 0.64
C HIS A 221 -14.62 10.12 1.33
N GLU A 222 -14.43 11.12 2.17
CA GLU A 222 -15.48 11.92 2.79
C GLU A 222 -15.50 13.32 2.15
N ALA A 223 -16.55 13.59 1.37
CA ALA A 223 -16.61 14.77 0.51
C ALA A 223 -16.85 16.08 1.27
N GLY A 224 -17.59 16.05 2.39
CA GLY A 224 -17.94 17.25 3.15
C GLY A 224 -16.73 17.92 3.80
N ARG A 225 -15.80 17.14 4.31
CA ARG A 225 -14.54 17.60 4.91
C ARG A 225 -13.36 17.53 3.95
N LYS A 226 -13.56 16.98 2.76
CA LYS A 226 -12.51 16.73 1.76
C LYS A 226 -11.37 15.88 2.34
N VAL A 227 -11.71 14.74 2.95
CA VAL A 227 -10.74 13.80 3.54
C VAL A 227 -10.67 12.54 2.70
N LEU A 228 -9.46 12.06 2.47
CA LEU A 228 -9.18 10.79 1.80
C LEU A 228 -8.31 9.91 2.72
N ILE A 229 -8.85 8.79 3.21
CA ILE A 229 -8.04 7.72 3.76
C ILE A 229 -7.54 6.91 2.57
N SER A 230 -6.25 7.05 2.26
CA SER A 230 -5.68 6.53 1.00
C SER A 230 -5.14 5.12 1.10
N GLY A 231 -5.13 4.51 2.28
CA GLY A 231 -4.41 3.25 2.45
C GLY A 231 -2.97 3.39 1.96
N ASP A 232 -2.52 2.40 1.20
CA ASP A 232 -1.21 2.40 0.57
C ASP A 232 -1.21 2.92 -0.88
N GLN A 233 -2.37 3.36 -1.38
CA GLN A 233 -2.45 3.84 -2.76
C GLN A 233 -1.68 5.13 -3.00
N VAL A 234 -1.69 6.06 -2.05
CA VAL A 234 -0.93 7.31 -2.13
C VAL A 234 -0.22 7.56 -0.79
N LEU A 235 1.10 7.46 -0.80
CA LEU A 235 1.99 7.68 0.35
C LEU A 235 2.79 8.98 0.15
N PRO A 236 3.11 9.72 1.23
CA PRO A 236 3.70 11.06 1.09
C PRO A 236 5.14 11.08 0.58
N THR A 237 5.96 10.09 0.95
CA THR A 237 7.42 10.13 0.72
C THR A 237 7.95 9.00 -0.16
N ILE A 238 7.31 7.84 -0.14
CA ILE A 238 7.71 6.67 -0.92
C ILE A 238 6.65 6.35 -1.98
N SER A 239 7.05 5.69 -3.06
CA SER A 239 6.09 5.03 -3.96
C SER A 239 5.57 3.76 -3.32
N SER A 240 4.30 3.47 -3.55
CA SER A 240 3.74 2.17 -3.20
C SER A 240 4.44 1.07 -4.01
N ASN A 241 4.64 -0.09 -3.44
CA ASN A 241 5.16 -1.23 -4.19
C ASN A 241 4.09 -1.73 -5.16
N ILE A 242 4.39 -1.73 -6.45
CA ILE A 242 3.51 -2.20 -7.51
C ILE A 242 4.16 -3.43 -8.12
N SER A 243 3.70 -4.61 -7.73
CA SER A 243 4.36 -5.87 -8.07
C SER A 243 3.42 -6.85 -8.74
N VAL A 244 3.92 -7.59 -9.72
CA VAL A 244 3.28 -8.82 -10.16
C VAL A 244 3.60 -9.92 -9.13
N MET A 245 2.56 -10.38 -8.46
CA MET A 245 2.63 -11.45 -7.47
C MET A 245 1.89 -12.69 -7.97
N LEU A 246 2.35 -13.87 -7.57
CA LEU A 246 1.76 -15.16 -7.98
C LEU A 246 0.31 -15.33 -7.52
N GLN A 247 -0.07 -14.70 -6.41
CA GLN A 247 -1.40 -14.78 -5.83
C GLN A 247 -2.42 -13.84 -6.46
N GLN A 248 -1.94 -12.79 -7.15
CA GLN A 248 -2.79 -11.77 -7.76
C GLN A 248 -3.22 -12.20 -9.16
N ARG A 249 -4.46 -11.86 -9.51
CA ARG A 249 -5.01 -12.07 -10.87
C ARG A 249 -4.54 -11.00 -11.83
N ASP A 250 -4.33 -9.77 -11.34
CA ASP A 250 -3.85 -8.67 -12.14
C ASP A 250 -2.39 -8.89 -12.54
N GLN A 251 -2.18 -9.07 -13.85
CA GLN A 251 -0.86 -9.23 -14.45
C GLN A 251 -0.35 -7.94 -15.12
N ASN A 252 -1.03 -6.81 -14.87
CA ASN A 252 -0.62 -5.48 -15.32
C ASN A 252 -0.89 -4.41 -14.23
N PRO A 253 -0.43 -4.66 -13.00
CA PRO A 253 -0.78 -3.83 -11.85
C PRO A 253 -0.31 -2.38 -11.99
N LEU A 254 0.73 -2.10 -12.77
CA LEU A 254 1.17 -0.72 -12.99
C LEU A 254 0.14 0.08 -13.79
N ASP A 255 -0.52 -0.52 -14.78
CA ASP A 255 -1.60 0.14 -15.53
C ASP A 255 -2.79 0.44 -14.60
N SER A 256 -3.20 -0.55 -13.82
CA SER A 256 -4.27 -0.41 -12.83
C SER A 256 -3.94 0.68 -11.80
N TYR A 257 -2.69 0.76 -11.36
CA TYR A 257 -2.22 1.80 -10.44
C TYR A 257 -2.30 3.19 -11.04
N LEU A 258 -1.79 3.38 -12.26
CA LEU A 258 -1.81 4.67 -12.95
C LEU A 258 -3.25 5.15 -13.21
N GLN A 259 -4.15 4.26 -13.62
CA GLN A 259 -5.59 4.57 -13.75
C GLN A 259 -6.22 4.97 -12.41
N SER A 260 -5.87 4.28 -11.33
CA SER A 260 -6.32 4.61 -9.98
C SER A 260 -5.84 5.99 -9.53
N LEU A 261 -4.59 6.34 -9.83
CA LEU A 261 -4.05 7.67 -9.57
C LEU A 261 -4.81 8.76 -10.36
N ASP A 262 -5.09 8.53 -11.63
CA ASP A 262 -5.87 9.46 -12.47
C ASP A 262 -7.28 9.68 -11.92
N ARG A 263 -7.90 8.65 -11.37
CA ARG A 263 -9.19 8.74 -10.69
C ARG A 263 -9.09 9.60 -9.43
N LEU A 264 -8.12 9.33 -8.56
CA LEU A 264 -7.91 10.09 -7.33
C LEU A 264 -7.55 11.57 -7.60
N ARG A 265 -6.90 11.85 -8.73
CA ARG A 265 -6.56 13.20 -9.17
C ARG A 265 -7.78 14.10 -9.36
N GLN A 266 -8.98 13.52 -9.59
CA GLN A 266 -10.22 14.28 -9.76
C GLN A 266 -10.76 14.84 -8.43
N LEU A 267 -10.26 14.38 -7.28
CA LEU A 267 -10.65 14.89 -5.97
C LEU A 267 -10.19 16.35 -5.80
N PRO A 268 -10.84 17.13 -4.90
CA PRO A 268 -10.48 18.52 -4.62
C PRO A 268 -8.98 18.67 -4.28
N ALA A 269 -8.38 19.78 -4.70
CA ALA A 269 -6.94 20.02 -4.46
C ALA A 269 -6.61 20.15 -2.96
N GLU A 270 -7.60 20.60 -2.16
CA GLU A 270 -7.48 20.77 -0.70
C GLU A 270 -7.73 19.48 0.08
N THR A 271 -7.88 18.34 -0.60
CA THR A 271 -8.14 17.07 0.08
C THR A 271 -7.01 16.77 1.07
N LEU A 272 -7.40 16.58 2.34
CA LEU A 272 -6.53 16.04 3.37
C LEU A 272 -6.34 14.54 3.15
N VAL A 273 -5.12 14.13 2.89
CA VAL A 273 -4.76 12.72 2.67
C VAL A 273 -4.27 12.11 3.96
N LEU A 274 -4.88 11.00 4.33
CA LEU A 274 -4.59 10.18 5.50
C LEU A 274 -3.98 8.85 5.03
N PRO A 275 -2.65 8.77 4.87
CA PRO A 275 -1.97 7.59 4.34
C PRO A 275 -1.71 6.55 5.44
N SER A 276 -1.54 5.29 5.06
CA SER A 276 -1.17 4.24 6.04
C SER A 276 0.26 4.37 6.54
N HIS A 277 1.16 5.02 5.80
CA HIS A 277 2.54 5.26 6.23
C HIS A 277 2.93 6.71 6.01
N GLY A 278 3.79 7.24 6.91
CA GLY A 278 4.24 8.63 6.90
C GLY A 278 3.27 9.58 7.60
N LYS A 279 3.31 10.85 7.26
CA LYS A 279 2.47 11.90 7.88
C LYS A 279 1.26 12.25 7.01
N PRO A 280 0.12 12.63 7.59
CA PRO A 280 -0.99 13.26 6.85
C PRO A 280 -0.54 14.50 6.10
N PHE A 281 -1.13 14.74 4.93
CA PHE A 281 -0.72 15.85 4.08
C PHE A 281 -1.87 16.39 3.20
N ILE A 282 -1.69 17.60 2.69
CA ILE A 282 -2.49 18.22 1.62
C ILE A 282 -1.61 18.35 0.38
N GLY A 283 -2.21 18.28 -0.81
CA GLY A 283 -1.49 18.34 -2.09
C GLY A 283 -1.53 17.02 -2.85
N LEU A 284 -2.66 16.32 -2.76
CA LEU A 284 -2.89 15.05 -3.44
C LEU A 284 -2.49 15.06 -4.92
N ARG A 285 -2.85 16.11 -5.67
CA ARG A 285 -2.52 16.23 -7.10
C ARG A 285 -1.03 16.33 -7.35
N ALA A 286 -0.34 17.15 -6.55
CA ALA A 286 1.12 17.26 -6.66
C ALA A 286 1.80 15.92 -6.37
N ARG A 287 1.33 15.20 -5.35
CA ARG A 287 1.87 13.87 -5.04
C ARG A 287 1.59 12.85 -6.14
N ILE A 288 0.43 12.89 -6.76
CA ILE A 288 0.10 12.02 -7.89
C ILE A 288 1.02 12.33 -9.08
N ASP A 289 1.27 13.60 -9.37
CA ASP A 289 2.20 14.02 -10.43
C ASP A 289 3.60 13.46 -10.19
N ASP A 290 4.11 13.55 -8.96
CA ASP A 290 5.42 12.99 -8.57
C ASP A 290 5.47 11.46 -8.75
N LEU A 291 4.40 10.76 -8.36
CA LEU A 291 4.31 9.30 -8.50
C LEU A 291 4.29 8.89 -9.97
N GLN A 292 3.47 9.55 -10.79
CA GLN A 292 3.39 9.28 -12.23
C GLN A 292 4.72 9.57 -12.93
N GLN A 293 5.36 10.69 -12.57
CA GLN A 293 6.68 11.05 -13.10
C GLN A 293 7.74 10.01 -12.71
N HIS A 294 7.73 9.55 -11.45
CA HIS A 294 8.64 8.51 -10.98
C HIS A 294 8.51 7.23 -11.82
N HIS A 295 7.29 6.72 -12.02
CA HIS A 295 7.08 5.52 -12.83
C HIS A 295 7.49 5.75 -14.29
N GLN A 296 7.19 6.92 -14.87
CA GLN A 296 7.62 7.24 -16.25
C GLN A 296 9.14 7.23 -16.40
N GLU A 297 9.88 7.74 -15.41
CA GLU A 297 11.34 7.68 -15.40
C GLU A 297 11.88 6.26 -15.32
N GLN A 298 11.27 5.39 -14.49
CA GLN A 298 11.65 3.98 -14.41
C GLN A 298 11.37 3.24 -15.72
N LEU A 299 10.21 3.48 -16.33
CA LEU A 299 9.86 2.92 -17.64
C LEU A 299 10.87 3.34 -18.73
N THR A 300 11.29 4.60 -18.73
CA THR A 300 12.30 5.08 -19.69
C THR A 300 13.63 4.38 -19.52
N LYS A 301 14.14 4.28 -18.27
CA LYS A 301 15.38 3.54 -17.97
C LYS A 301 15.35 2.09 -18.44
N LEU A 302 14.22 1.41 -18.27
CA LEU A 302 14.05 0.03 -18.71
C LEU A 302 14.07 -0.10 -20.23
N VAL A 303 13.40 0.79 -20.97
CA VAL A 303 13.43 0.80 -22.43
C VAL A 303 14.85 0.99 -22.95
N ASP A 304 15.60 1.93 -22.36
CA ASP A 304 16.99 2.21 -22.75
C ASP A 304 17.92 1.04 -22.42
N ALA A 305 17.68 0.34 -21.31
CA ALA A 305 18.50 -0.81 -20.89
C ALA A 305 18.26 -2.07 -21.73
N CYS A 306 17.14 -2.17 -22.47
CA CYS A 306 16.73 -3.31 -23.26
C CYS A 306 17.24 -3.25 -24.73
N ALA A 307 18.39 -2.63 -25.01
CA ALA A 307 19.00 -2.64 -26.32
C ALA A 307 19.42 -4.07 -26.79
N ILE A 308 19.61 -4.98 -25.84
CA ILE A 308 19.75 -6.42 -26.04
C ILE A 308 18.73 -7.13 -25.16
N PRO A 309 18.32 -8.38 -25.52
CA PRO A 309 17.36 -9.13 -24.70
C PRO A 309 17.81 -9.31 -23.26
N LYS A 310 17.00 -8.87 -22.29
CA LYS A 310 17.31 -8.97 -20.85
C LYS A 310 16.14 -9.52 -20.06
N THR A 311 16.45 -10.24 -19.00
CA THR A 311 15.47 -10.72 -18.01
C THR A 311 15.14 -9.62 -16.99
N ALA A 312 14.04 -9.78 -16.23
CA ALA A 312 13.73 -8.88 -15.13
C ALA A 312 14.83 -8.86 -14.06
N TYR A 313 15.44 -10.01 -13.77
CA TYR A 313 16.54 -10.10 -12.82
C TYR A 313 17.77 -9.29 -13.25
N GLU A 314 18.17 -9.36 -14.52
CA GLU A 314 19.29 -8.58 -15.09
C GLU A 314 19.02 -7.07 -15.08
N LEU A 315 17.76 -6.67 -14.97
CA LEU A 315 17.33 -5.26 -14.96
C LEU A 315 17.15 -4.68 -13.55
N LEU A 316 17.22 -5.49 -12.49
CA LEU A 316 17.12 -4.99 -11.12
C LEU A 316 18.11 -3.85 -10.80
N PRO A 317 19.41 -3.91 -11.21
CA PRO A 317 20.35 -2.82 -10.93
C PRO A 317 20.03 -1.50 -11.68
N VAL A 318 19.19 -1.54 -12.72
CA VAL A 318 18.72 -0.35 -13.44
C VAL A 318 17.71 0.42 -12.61
N LEU A 319 16.83 -0.31 -11.89
CA LEU A 319 15.77 0.26 -11.07
C LEU A 319 16.23 0.56 -9.64
N PHE A 320 17.07 -0.30 -9.07
CA PHE A 320 17.42 -0.26 -7.65
C PHE A 320 18.94 -0.13 -7.48
N ARG A 321 19.37 0.93 -6.79
CA ARG A 321 20.81 1.21 -6.56
C ARG A 321 21.37 0.55 -5.29
N ARG A 322 20.50 -0.03 -4.44
CA ARG A 322 20.89 -0.70 -3.19
C ARG A 322 21.03 -2.20 -3.41
N GLU A 323 21.80 -2.86 -2.57
CA GLU A 323 21.79 -4.31 -2.48
C GLU A 323 20.39 -4.80 -2.05
N LEU A 324 19.90 -5.78 -2.78
CA LEU A 324 18.58 -6.36 -2.56
C LEU A 324 18.73 -7.73 -1.93
N ALA A 325 18.23 -7.89 -0.73
CA ALA A 325 18.23 -9.16 -0.02
C ALA A 325 16.84 -9.48 0.53
N GLY A 326 16.59 -10.75 0.74
CA GLY A 326 15.41 -11.16 1.46
C GLY A 326 14.09 -10.77 0.77
N MET A 327 13.11 -10.30 1.53
CA MET A 327 11.82 -9.86 1.01
C MET A 327 11.95 -8.68 0.05
N HIS A 328 12.93 -7.79 0.28
CA HIS A 328 13.18 -6.66 -0.64
C HIS A 328 13.56 -7.10 -2.05
N PHE A 329 14.31 -8.20 -2.16
CA PHE A 329 14.63 -8.79 -3.48
C PHE A 329 13.37 -9.25 -4.21
N PHE A 330 12.47 -9.94 -3.49
CA PHE A 330 11.24 -10.46 -4.09
C PHE A 330 10.28 -9.35 -4.51
N LEU A 331 10.10 -8.35 -3.66
CA LEU A 331 9.29 -7.17 -3.99
C LEU A 331 9.87 -6.40 -5.18
N ALA A 332 11.18 -6.20 -5.20
CA ALA A 332 11.87 -5.53 -6.31
C ALA A 332 11.76 -6.30 -7.63
N LEU A 333 11.86 -7.64 -7.60
CA LEU A 333 11.67 -8.47 -8.79
C LEU A 333 10.23 -8.35 -9.31
N GLY A 334 9.23 -8.45 -8.42
CA GLY A 334 7.83 -8.28 -8.77
C GLY A 334 7.54 -6.89 -9.38
N GLU A 335 8.17 -5.85 -8.83
CA GLU A 335 8.06 -4.48 -9.33
C GLU A 335 8.73 -4.32 -10.71
N ALA A 336 9.91 -4.89 -10.90
CA ALA A 336 10.56 -4.92 -12.22
C ALA A 336 9.69 -5.64 -13.26
N VAL A 337 9.08 -6.77 -12.90
CA VAL A 337 8.16 -7.50 -13.77
C VAL A 337 6.93 -6.65 -14.10
N ALA A 338 6.35 -5.95 -13.12
CA ALA A 338 5.19 -5.08 -13.35
C ALA A 338 5.47 -3.98 -14.39
N HIS A 339 6.64 -3.31 -14.27
CA HIS A 339 7.05 -2.29 -15.23
C HIS A 339 7.32 -2.87 -16.63
N LEU A 340 7.98 -4.04 -16.70
CA LEU A 340 8.28 -4.71 -17.97
C LEU A 340 7.03 -5.24 -18.67
N GLU A 341 6.07 -5.80 -17.93
CA GLU A 341 4.79 -6.23 -18.49
C GLU A 341 3.96 -5.04 -18.99
N TYR A 342 3.96 -3.92 -18.28
CA TYR A 342 3.36 -2.67 -18.76
C TYR A 342 3.97 -2.22 -20.09
N LEU A 343 5.31 -2.22 -20.19
CA LEU A 343 6.03 -1.86 -21.42
C LEU A 343 5.75 -2.83 -22.58
N ALA A 344 5.68 -4.13 -22.29
CA ALA A 344 5.38 -5.13 -23.29
C ALA A 344 3.94 -5.00 -23.81
N ARG A 345 2.96 -4.79 -22.93
CA ARG A 345 1.54 -4.60 -23.30
C ARG A 345 1.29 -3.29 -24.04
N SER A 346 2.06 -2.24 -23.74
CA SER A 346 2.04 -0.96 -24.48
C SER A 346 2.91 -0.95 -25.74
N HIS A 347 3.44 -2.11 -26.16
CA HIS A 347 4.31 -2.27 -27.34
C HIS A 347 5.58 -1.41 -27.34
N ARG A 348 6.02 -0.97 -26.17
CA ARG A 348 7.30 -0.27 -26.00
C ARG A 348 8.48 -1.21 -25.84
N LEU A 349 8.24 -2.45 -25.42
CA LEU A 349 9.19 -3.57 -25.45
C LEU A 349 8.53 -4.77 -26.14
N GLU A 350 9.33 -5.60 -26.78
CA GLU A 350 8.99 -6.94 -27.22
C GLU A 350 9.32 -7.95 -26.10
N ARG A 351 8.43 -8.93 -25.92
CA ARG A 351 8.61 -10.00 -24.93
C ARG A 351 8.84 -11.32 -25.65
N GLU A 352 9.95 -11.96 -25.37
CA GLU A 352 10.30 -13.28 -25.90
C GLU A 352 10.42 -14.29 -24.76
N ILE A 353 10.10 -15.56 -25.02
CA ILE A 353 10.28 -16.66 -24.08
C ILE A 353 11.21 -17.67 -24.74
N GLU A 354 12.40 -17.82 -24.17
CA GLU A 354 13.41 -18.76 -24.63
C GLU A 354 13.74 -19.75 -23.50
N ALA A 355 13.61 -21.04 -23.76
CA ALA A 355 13.83 -22.11 -22.75
C ALA A 355 13.09 -21.88 -21.41
N GLY A 356 11.88 -21.28 -21.45
CA GLY A 356 11.07 -20.97 -20.26
C GLY A 356 11.45 -19.67 -19.55
N VAL A 357 12.48 -18.94 -20.02
CA VAL A 357 12.91 -17.65 -19.48
C VAL A 357 12.36 -16.50 -20.30
N THR A 358 11.74 -15.54 -19.64
CA THR A 358 11.19 -14.33 -20.26
C THR A 358 12.29 -13.27 -20.40
N ARG A 359 12.43 -12.74 -21.62
CA ARG A 359 13.35 -11.64 -21.96
C ARG A 359 12.58 -10.51 -22.61
N TYR A 360 13.08 -9.31 -22.44
CA TYR A 360 12.52 -8.08 -22.99
C TYR A 360 13.54 -7.37 -23.86
N LEU A 361 13.11 -6.90 -25.02
CA LEU A 361 13.93 -6.24 -26.03
C LEU A 361 13.25 -4.98 -26.52
N ASN A 362 13.98 -3.90 -26.67
CA ASN A 362 13.48 -2.71 -27.34
C ASN A 362 13.38 -2.96 -28.86
N PRO A 363 12.16 -2.85 -29.48
CA PRO A 363 11.93 -3.15 -30.88
C PRO A 363 12.76 -2.29 -31.85
N ALA A 364 13.26 -1.13 -31.42
CA ALA A 364 14.15 -0.33 -32.24
C ALA A 364 15.46 -1.03 -32.58
N TYR A 365 15.88 -2.02 -31.77
CA TYR A 365 17.12 -2.79 -31.98
C TYR A 365 16.88 -4.19 -32.57
N SER A 366 15.63 -4.70 -32.56
CA SER A 366 15.29 -6.00 -33.15
C SER A 366 15.39 -5.98 -34.69
N ARG A 367 15.24 -4.80 -35.32
CA ARG A 367 15.23 -4.61 -36.79
C ARG A 367 16.63 -4.50 -37.43
N GLN A 368 17.71 -4.64 -36.66
CA GLN A 368 19.08 -4.50 -37.15
C GLN A 368 19.79 -5.86 -37.39
N LYS A 369 19.04 -6.97 -37.36
CA LYS A 369 19.57 -8.31 -37.68
C LYS A 369 19.18 -8.78 -39.07
#